data_62712cee05ebee783235dc83bb93ba62
#
_entry.id   62712cee05ebee783235dc83bb93ba62
#
_cell.length_a   1.000
_cell.length_b   1.000
_cell.length_c   1.000
_cell.angle_alpha   90.00
_cell.angle_beta   90.00
_cell.angle_gamma   90.00
#
_symmetry.space_group_name_H-M   'P 1'
#
loop_
_entity.id
_entity.type
_entity.pdbx_description
1 polymer ?
#
loop_
_entity_poly.entity_id
_entity_poly.type
_entity_poly.pdbx_seq_one_letter_code
_entity_poly.pdbx_strand_id
1 'polypeptide(L)'
;MSKRILILEACGSVDEPHECNGLCEQAQLYGIEHVCKCVRSNDELETTLASNGQFDYIYLSAHGNTEGFASEDGHVDMSWQNLASLLCTSDCMNVECVLMLSCCRGGLMDIAYNMFLTCQHICYVLGPRQSLTSADMHICFGIFLYNMEIRGVDPVVACEKIRLATDQRFSCYDREEESIGLMNYNEMYYAHPYD
;
A
#
# COMPACT_ATOMS: atom_id res chain seq x y z
N MET A 1 -6.58 -21.63 0.64
CA MET A 1 -7.58 -20.57 0.46
C MET A 1 -7.13 -19.67 -0.66
N SER A 2 -8.03 -19.12 -1.47
CA SER A 2 -7.71 -18.09 -2.45
C SER A 2 -7.28 -16.83 -1.71
N LYS A 3 -6.22 -16.14 -2.18
CA LYS A 3 -5.84 -14.83 -1.63
C LYS A 3 -6.85 -13.76 -2.04
N ARG A 4 -6.93 -12.69 -1.26
CA ARG A 4 -7.88 -11.59 -1.47
C ARG A 4 -7.16 -10.25 -1.50
N ILE A 5 -7.57 -9.37 -2.42
CA ILE A 5 -7.06 -8.00 -2.52
C ILE A 5 -8.21 -6.99 -2.41
N LEU A 6 -8.03 -5.98 -1.58
CA LEU A 6 -8.85 -4.78 -1.57
C LEU A 6 -8.16 -3.69 -2.38
N ILE A 7 -8.82 -3.21 -3.41
CA ILE A 7 -8.33 -2.13 -4.29
C ILE A 7 -9.15 -0.88 -3.98
N LEU A 8 -8.48 0.13 -3.45
CA LEU A 8 -9.06 1.42 -3.07
C LEU A 8 -8.62 2.47 -4.09
N GLU A 9 -9.56 2.95 -4.89
CA GLU A 9 -9.37 4.10 -5.77
C GLU A 9 -9.80 5.36 -5.00
N ALA A 10 -8.83 6.16 -4.58
CA ALA A 10 -9.01 7.35 -3.77
C ALA A 10 -8.42 8.62 -4.42
N CYS A 11 -8.07 8.56 -5.68
CA CYS A 11 -7.45 9.68 -6.40
C CYS A 11 -8.46 10.71 -6.91
N GLY A 12 -9.62 10.26 -7.34
CA GLY A 12 -10.66 11.13 -7.89
C GLY A 12 -10.35 11.71 -9.28
N SER A 13 -9.25 11.27 -9.92
CA SER A 13 -8.88 11.70 -11.27
C SER A 13 -9.53 10.85 -12.37
N VAL A 14 -9.48 11.33 -13.63
CA VAL A 14 -10.12 10.64 -14.77
C VAL A 14 -9.29 9.43 -15.23
N ASP A 15 -7.99 9.42 -14.99
CA ASP A 15 -7.06 8.41 -15.53
C ASP A 15 -6.83 7.20 -14.59
N GLU A 16 -7.08 7.33 -13.30
CA GLU A 16 -6.79 6.30 -12.30
C GLU A 16 -7.80 5.17 -12.20
N PRO A 17 -9.08 5.31 -12.60
CA PRO A 17 -9.94 4.15 -12.77
C PRO A 17 -9.35 3.10 -13.70
N HIS A 18 -8.52 3.50 -14.67
CA HIS A 18 -7.84 2.57 -15.57
C HIS A 18 -6.75 1.75 -14.89
N GLU A 19 -6.00 2.35 -13.97
CA GLU A 19 -5.01 1.65 -13.15
C GLU A 19 -5.67 0.57 -12.28
N CYS A 20 -6.68 0.97 -11.52
CA CYS A 20 -7.41 0.07 -10.61
C CYS A 20 -8.15 -1.04 -11.37
N ASN A 21 -8.80 -0.73 -12.50
CA ASN A 21 -9.47 -1.71 -13.34
C ASN A 21 -8.49 -2.72 -13.93
N GLY A 22 -7.35 -2.26 -14.43
CA GLY A 22 -6.29 -3.14 -14.93
C GLY A 22 -5.74 -4.05 -13.84
N LEU A 23 -5.59 -3.56 -12.61
CA LEU A 23 -5.17 -4.38 -11.47
C LEU A 23 -6.23 -5.42 -11.10
N CYS A 24 -7.53 -5.10 -11.19
CA CYS A 24 -8.62 -6.06 -11.01
C CYS A 24 -8.55 -7.21 -12.03
N GLU A 25 -8.31 -6.89 -13.31
CA GLU A 25 -8.15 -7.89 -14.36
C GLU A 25 -6.94 -8.79 -14.12
N GLN A 26 -5.83 -8.21 -13.68
CA GLN A 26 -4.63 -8.98 -13.31
C GLN A 26 -4.86 -9.87 -12.09
N ALA A 27 -5.50 -9.34 -11.04
CA ALA A 27 -5.84 -10.12 -9.85
C ALA A 27 -6.71 -11.34 -10.22
N GLN A 28 -7.73 -11.13 -11.05
CA GLN A 28 -8.57 -12.21 -11.56
C GLN A 28 -7.75 -13.25 -12.35
N LEU A 29 -6.85 -12.80 -13.22
CA LEU A 29 -5.98 -13.68 -14.01
C LEU A 29 -5.06 -14.54 -13.13
N TYR A 30 -4.63 -14.01 -11.98
CA TYR A 30 -3.75 -14.70 -11.04
C TYR A 30 -4.52 -15.51 -9.98
N GLY A 31 -5.85 -15.55 -10.05
CA GLY A 31 -6.69 -16.30 -9.11
C GLY A 31 -6.84 -15.63 -7.74
N ILE A 32 -6.60 -14.33 -7.66
CA ILE A 32 -6.82 -13.52 -6.46
C ILE A 32 -8.26 -12.99 -6.49
N GLU A 33 -9.01 -13.22 -5.42
CA GLU A 33 -10.34 -12.60 -5.24
C GLU A 33 -10.15 -11.09 -4.99
N HIS A 34 -10.83 -10.24 -5.73
CA HIS A 34 -10.68 -8.79 -5.60
C HIS A 34 -11.98 -8.10 -5.21
N VAL A 35 -11.84 -7.05 -4.41
CA VAL A 35 -12.89 -6.06 -4.12
C VAL A 35 -12.33 -4.70 -4.52
N CYS A 36 -12.94 -4.03 -5.48
CA CYS A 36 -12.55 -2.70 -5.92
C CYS A 36 -13.60 -1.68 -5.45
N LYS A 37 -13.15 -0.60 -4.83
CA LYS A 37 -13.99 0.48 -4.31
C LYS A 37 -13.41 1.84 -4.70
N CYS A 38 -14.26 2.66 -5.32
CA CYS A 38 -13.99 4.08 -5.45
C CYS A 38 -14.37 4.77 -4.13
N VAL A 39 -13.44 5.49 -3.55
CA VAL A 39 -13.56 6.17 -2.26
C VAL A 39 -13.53 7.68 -2.50
N ARG A 40 -14.57 8.38 -2.08
CA ARG A 40 -14.76 9.81 -2.35
C ARG A 40 -14.71 10.71 -1.12
N SER A 41 -14.47 10.12 0.06
CA SER A 41 -14.30 10.86 1.31
C SER A 41 -13.56 9.99 2.35
N ASN A 42 -13.01 10.63 3.38
CA ASN A 42 -12.41 9.91 4.50
C ASN A 42 -13.41 8.96 5.20
N ASP A 43 -14.68 9.37 5.33
CA ASP A 43 -15.73 8.55 5.94
C ASP A 43 -16.04 7.29 5.10
N GLU A 44 -16.03 7.42 3.76
CA GLU A 44 -16.19 6.26 2.86
C GLU A 44 -14.99 5.32 2.94
N LEU A 45 -13.78 5.84 3.08
CA LEU A 45 -12.58 5.03 3.28
C LEU A 45 -12.69 4.21 4.57
N GLU A 46 -13.03 4.86 5.69
CA GLU A 46 -13.24 4.22 6.98
C GLU A 46 -14.32 3.12 6.89
N THR A 47 -15.48 3.46 6.35
CA THR A 47 -16.59 2.50 6.17
C THR A 47 -16.19 1.32 5.28
N THR A 48 -15.44 1.59 4.21
CA THR A 48 -14.98 0.56 3.27
C THR A 48 -14.02 -0.42 3.93
N LEU A 49 -13.07 0.08 4.69
CA LEU A 49 -12.13 -0.77 5.44
C LEU A 49 -12.84 -1.62 6.50
N ALA A 50 -13.82 -1.06 7.20
CA ALA A 50 -14.54 -1.77 8.26
C ALA A 50 -15.54 -2.82 7.74
N SER A 51 -15.98 -2.78 6.48
CA SER A 51 -17.15 -3.54 6.01
C SER A 51 -16.87 -4.70 5.06
N ASN A 52 -15.65 -4.86 4.55
CA ASN A 52 -15.39 -5.79 3.44
C ASN A 52 -14.66 -7.10 3.81
N GLY A 53 -14.43 -7.35 5.10
CA GLY A 53 -13.74 -8.55 5.60
C GLY A 53 -12.22 -8.41 5.48
N GLN A 54 -11.50 -9.52 5.58
CA GLN A 54 -10.04 -9.54 5.66
C GLN A 54 -9.38 -9.79 4.30
N PHE A 55 -8.21 -9.17 4.07
CA PHE A 55 -7.46 -9.19 2.83
C PHE A 55 -5.99 -9.52 3.06
N ASP A 56 -5.38 -10.21 2.10
CA ASP A 56 -3.94 -10.49 2.04
C ASP A 56 -3.17 -9.32 1.42
N TYR A 57 -3.85 -8.54 0.58
CA TYR A 57 -3.33 -7.35 -0.06
C TYR A 57 -4.30 -6.18 0.12
N ILE A 58 -3.77 -5.01 0.47
CA ILE A 58 -4.51 -3.74 0.39
C ILE A 58 -3.76 -2.83 -0.56
N TYR A 59 -4.43 -2.43 -1.63
CA TYR A 59 -3.93 -1.51 -2.63
C TYR A 59 -4.64 -0.17 -2.52
N LEU A 60 -3.86 0.90 -2.35
CA LEU A 60 -4.36 2.27 -2.28
C LEU A 60 -3.81 3.07 -3.46
N SER A 61 -4.68 3.52 -4.35
CA SER A 61 -4.37 4.47 -5.43
C SER A 61 -4.83 5.87 -5.04
N ALA A 62 -3.88 6.78 -4.85
CA ALA A 62 -4.14 8.17 -4.48
C ALA A 62 -2.94 9.07 -4.84
N HIS A 63 -3.11 10.39 -4.88
CA HIS A 63 -1.98 11.31 -4.87
C HIS A 63 -1.25 11.21 -3.53
N GLY A 64 0.08 11.21 -3.55
CA GLY A 64 0.85 11.03 -2.32
C GLY A 64 2.04 11.99 -2.21
N ASN A 65 2.45 12.21 -0.96
CA ASN A 65 3.66 12.94 -0.59
C ASN A 65 4.28 12.32 0.67
N THR A 66 5.22 13.02 1.32
CA THR A 66 5.88 12.53 2.54
C THR A 66 4.98 12.52 3.77
N GLU A 67 3.90 13.29 3.79
CA GLU A 67 3.04 13.47 4.96
C GLU A 67 1.77 12.62 4.91
N GLY A 68 1.25 12.36 3.70
CA GLY A 68 -0.01 11.65 3.51
C GLY A 68 -0.36 11.43 2.06
N PHE A 69 -1.65 11.19 1.84
CA PHE A 69 -2.24 11.04 0.51
C PHE A 69 -3.56 11.81 0.43
N ALA A 70 -3.93 12.18 -0.80
CA ALA A 70 -5.15 12.91 -1.07
C ALA A 70 -5.75 12.57 -2.43
N SER A 71 -7.06 12.82 -2.58
CA SER A 71 -7.71 12.89 -3.89
C SER A 71 -7.43 14.24 -4.57
N GLU A 72 -7.61 14.30 -5.89
CA GLU A 72 -7.41 15.53 -6.67
C GLU A 72 -8.34 16.67 -6.21
N ASP A 73 -9.56 16.34 -5.81
CA ASP A 73 -10.56 17.29 -5.31
C ASP A 73 -10.42 17.62 -3.82
N GLY A 74 -9.52 16.94 -3.09
CA GLY A 74 -9.26 17.14 -1.67
C GLY A 74 -10.34 16.58 -0.73
N HIS A 75 -11.31 15.83 -1.22
CA HIS A 75 -12.33 15.21 -0.38
C HIS A 75 -11.81 13.99 0.39
N VAL A 76 -10.82 13.29 -0.14
CA VAL A 76 -9.97 12.37 0.60
C VAL A 76 -8.66 13.10 0.88
N ASP A 77 -8.31 13.27 2.14
CA ASP A 77 -7.05 13.86 2.59
C ASP A 77 -6.70 13.25 3.95
N MET A 78 -5.62 12.46 3.99
CA MET A 78 -5.27 11.70 5.18
C MET A 78 -3.76 11.57 5.35
N SER A 79 -3.27 11.78 6.57
CA SER A 79 -1.87 11.50 6.90
C SER A 79 -1.58 10.00 6.94
N TRP A 80 -0.33 9.61 6.69
CA TRP A 80 0.10 8.21 6.81
C TRP A 80 -0.14 7.62 8.19
N GLN A 81 0.01 8.44 9.25
CA GLN A 81 -0.28 8.04 10.63
C GLN A 81 -1.76 7.69 10.84
N ASN A 82 -2.67 8.51 10.29
CA ASN A 82 -4.10 8.27 10.38
C ASN A 82 -4.52 7.03 9.60
N LEU A 83 -3.96 6.82 8.39
CA LEU A 83 -4.19 5.58 7.64
C LEU A 83 -3.74 4.35 8.43
N ALA A 84 -2.54 4.39 9.03
CA ALA A 84 -2.04 3.28 9.83
C ALA A 84 -2.95 2.96 11.02
N SER A 85 -3.45 4.01 11.71
CA SER A 85 -4.40 3.86 12.81
C SER A 85 -5.73 3.27 12.35
N LEU A 86 -6.23 3.74 11.21
CA LEU A 86 -7.47 3.26 10.62
C LEU A 86 -7.36 1.79 10.19
N LEU A 87 -6.27 1.42 9.53
CA LEU A 87 -5.99 0.02 9.16
C LEU A 87 -5.90 -0.88 10.40
N CYS A 88 -5.26 -0.40 11.47
CA CYS A 88 -5.13 -1.17 12.71
C CYS A 88 -6.49 -1.46 13.39
N THR A 89 -7.42 -0.50 13.31
CA THR A 89 -8.73 -0.60 13.99
C THR A 89 -9.82 -1.26 13.17
N SER A 90 -9.63 -1.37 11.84
CA SER A 90 -10.68 -1.85 10.92
C SER A 90 -10.82 -3.37 10.82
N ASP A 91 -9.84 -4.14 11.35
CA ASP A 91 -9.78 -5.62 11.23
C ASP A 91 -9.88 -6.13 9.78
N CYS A 92 -9.41 -5.33 8.82
CA CYS A 92 -9.52 -5.63 7.39
C CYS A 92 -8.34 -6.44 6.83
N MET A 93 -7.37 -6.81 7.64
CA MET A 93 -6.13 -7.46 7.19
C MET A 93 -6.01 -8.88 7.70
N ASN A 94 -5.62 -9.78 6.82
CA ASN A 94 -5.13 -11.11 7.19
C ASN A 94 -3.74 -10.99 7.84
N VAL A 95 -3.32 -12.07 8.49
CA VAL A 95 -1.92 -12.22 8.93
C VAL A 95 -1.00 -12.15 7.70
N GLU A 96 0.11 -11.44 7.81
CA GLU A 96 1.09 -11.22 6.72
C GLU A 96 0.53 -10.34 5.55
N CYS A 97 -0.37 -9.42 5.85
CA CYS A 97 -0.91 -8.51 4.83
C CYS A 97 0.19 -7.63 4.21
N VAL A 98 0.12 -7.48 2.89
CA VAL A 98 0.95 -6.57 2.11
C VAL A 98 0.18 -5.29 1.83
N LEU A 99 0.68 -4.17 2.33
CA LEU A 99 0.16 -2.85 2.00
C LEU A 99 0.87 -2.30 0.76
N MET A 100 0.12 -2.10 -0.32
CA MET A 100 0.58 -1.65 -1.62
C MET A 100 0.15 -0.19 -1.82
N LEU A 101 1.09 0.75 -1.71
CA LEU A 101 0.83 2.19 -1.79
C LEU A 101 1.11 2.70 -3.21
N SER A 102 0.09 2.73 -4.07
CA SER A 102 0.13 3.38 -5.38
C SER A 102 -0.06 4.89 -5.22
N CYS A 103 0.84 5.48 -4.46
CA CYS A 103 0.90 6.89 -4.14
C CYS A 103 2.33 7.37 -4.37
N CYS A 104 2.51 8.53 -4.97
CA CYS A 104 3.83 9.13 -5.13
C CYS A 104 4.56 9.16 -3.78
N ARG A 105 5.78 8.60 -3.74
CA ARG A 105 6.62 8.49 -2.53
C ARG A 105 6.09 7.55 -1.43
N GLY A 106 5.03 6.76 -1.69
CA GLY A 106 4.49 5.79 -0.72
C GLY A 106 5.50 4.73 -0.24
N GLY A 107 6.58 4.48 -1.00
CA GLY A 107 7.67 3.55 -0.63
C GLY A 107 8.84 4.20 0.11
N LEU A 108 8.65 5.30 0.84
CA LEU A 108 9.66 5.86 1.72
C LEU A 108 9.73 5.10 3.05
N MET A 109 10.92 4.98 3.60
CA MET A 109 11.19 4.23 4.84
C MET A 109 10.39 4.77 6.03
N ASP A 110 10.32 6.09 6.18
CA ASP A 110 9.57 6.71 7.28
C ASP A 110 8.08 6.37 7.23
N ILE A 111 7.50 6.22 6.03
CA ILE A 111 6.10 5.79 5.85
C ILE A 111 5.95 4.34 6.30
N ALA A 112 6.82 3.45 5.83
CA ALA A 112 6.77 2.04 6.22
C ALA A 112 6.93 1.86 7.74
N TYR A 113 7.85 2.60 8.37
CA TYR A 113 8.07 2.52 9.81
C TYR A 113 6.87 3.04 10.60
N ASN A 114 6.24 4.14 10.17
CA ASN A 114 5.00 4.62 10.79
C ASN A 114 3.87 3.59 10.69
N MET A 115 3.74 2.91 9.53
CA MET A 115 2.77 1.82 9.35
C MET A 115 3.06 0.67 10.31
N PHE A 116 4.31 0.22 10.38
CA PHE A 116 4.72 -0.90 11.24
C PHE A 116 4.56 -0.60 12.74
N LEU A 117 4.92 0.60 13.19
CA LEU A 117 4.79 0.99 14.61
C LEU A 117 3.34 1.07 15.05
N THR A 118 2.44 1.50 14.16
CA THR A 118 1.03 1.71 14.49
C THR A 118 0.19 0.44 14.32
N CYS A 119 0.47 -0.37 13.30
CA CYS A 119 -0.36 -1.53 12.94
C CYS A 119 0.48 -2.81 12.81
N GLN A 120 0.30 -3.73 13.75
CA GLN A 120 1.06 -4.99 13.79
C GLN A 120 0.68 -6.00 12.68
N HIS A 121 -0.47 -5.84 12.04
CA HIS A 121 -0.96 -6.72 10.99
C HIS A 121 -0.32 -6.44 9.63
N ILE A 122 0.26 -5.25 9.43
CA ILE A 122 1.01 -4.91 8.24
C ILE A 122 2.40 -5.55 8.35
N CYS A 123 2.66 -6.56 7.53
CA CYS A 123 3.98 -7.21 7.49
C CYS A 123 4.88 -6.64 6.40
N TYR A 124 4.29 -6.20 5.29
CA TYR A 124 5.02 -5.62 4.18
C TYR A 124 4.41 -4.28 3.75
N VAL A 125 5.27 -3.32 3.44
CA VAL A 125 4.88 -2.03 2.83
C VAL A 125 5.63 -1.87 1.52
N LEU A 126 4.88 -1.79 0.42
CA LEU A 126 5.39 -1.65 -0.94
C LEU A 126 4.93 -0.33 -1.56
N GLY A 127 5.83 0.40 -2.18
CA GLY A 127 5.48 1.62 -2.92
C GLY A 127 6.65 2.24 -3.68
N PRO A 128 6.40 3.25 -4.53
CA PRO A 128 7.43 4.00 -5.23
C PRO A 128 8.15 4.97 -4.29
N ARG A 129 9.45 5.18 -4.54
CA ARG A 129 10.25 6.20 -3.86
C ARG A 129 10.24 7.55 -4.56
N GLN A 130 9.52 7.68 -5.65
CA GLN A 130 9.46 8.85 -6.53
C GLN A 130 8.03 9.08 -6.99
N SER A 131 7.80 10.19 -7.71
CA SER A 131 6.54 10.40 -8.41
C SER A 131 6.53 9.59 -9.68
N LEU A 132 5.43 8.88 -9.93
CA LEU A 132 5.20 8.02 -11.10
C LEU A 132 3.82 8.31 -11.69
N THR A 133 3.65 7.97 -12.96
CA THR A 133 2.35 8.00 -13.63
C THR A 133 1.52 6.77 -13.25
N SER A 134 0.20 6.83 -13.44
CA SER A 134 -0.69 5.67 -13.24
C SER A 134 -0.29 4.47 -14.11
N ALA A 135 0.21 4.73 -15.33
CA ALA A 135 0.70 3.67 -16.22
C ALA A 135 1.95 2.97 -15.65
N ASP A 136 2.91 3.73 -15.09
CA ASP A 136 4.08 3.15 -14.42
C ASP A 136 3.67 2.35 -13.18
N MET A 137 2.74 2.89 -12.37
CA MET A 137 2.20 2.20 -11.19
C MET A 137 1.57 0.88 -11.57
N HIS A 138 0.68 0.88 -12.58
CA HIS A 138 0.01 -0.33 -13.05
C HIS A 138 1.01 -1.42 -13.46
N ILE A 139 2.03 -1.07 -14.26
CA ILE A 139 3.06 -2.02 -14.70
C ILE A 139 3.85 -2.55 -13.49
N CYS A 140 4.29 -1.66 -12.60
CA CYS A 140 5.12 -2.02 -11.45
C CYS A 140 4.39 -2.96 -10.48
N PHE A 141 3.17 -2.64 -10.10
CA PHE A 141 2.37 -3.49 -9.21
C PHE A 141 1.94 -4.79 -9.89
N GLY A 142 1.72 -4.77 -11.20
CA GLY A 142 1.47 -5.98 -11.99
C GLY A 142 2.67 -6.94 -11.98
N ILE A 143 3.89 -6.42 -12.14
CA ILE A 143 5.14 -7.20 -12.02
C ILE A 143 5.27 -7.79 -10.61
N PHE A 144 4.96 -7.00 -9.58
CA PHE A 144 4.99 -7.46 -8.19
C PHE A 144 4.04 -8.64 -7.97
N LEU A 145 2.76 -8.48 -8.26
CA LEU A 145 1.74 -9.52 -8.08
C LEU A 145 2.05 -10.78 -8.91
N TYR A 146 2.53 -10.63 -10.15
CA TYR A 146 2.96 -11.77 -10.97
C TYR A 146 4.06 -12.58 -10.28
N ASN A 147 5.07 -11.90 -9.74
CA ASN A 147 6.18 -12.58 -9.09
C ASN A 147 5.76 -13.24 -7.78
N MET A 148 4.89 -12.58 -7.00
CA MET A 148 4.34 -13.15 -5.78
C MET A 148 3.47 -14.38 -6.05
N GLU A 149 2.45 -14.25 -6.88
CA GLU A 149 1.40 -15.25 -7.00
C GLU A 149 1.70 -16.34 -8.02
N ILE A 150 2.38 -16.01 -9.11
CA ILE A 150 2.68 -16.97 -10.18
C ILE A 150 4.07 -17.58 -10.03
N ARG A 151 5.05 -16.78 -9.56
CA ARG A 151 6.42 -17.25 -9.40
C ARG A 151 6.73 -17.72 -7.97
N GLY A 152 5.88 -17.39 -6.99
CA GLY A 152 6.04 -17.78 -5.59
C GLY A 152 7.30 -17.24 -4.94
N VAL A 153 7.74 -16.02 -5.33
CA VAL A 153 8.92 -15.40 -4.71
C VAL A 153 8.49 -14.50 -3.55
N ASP A 154 9.42 -14.26 -2.66
CA ASP A 154 9.26 -13.37 -1.51
C ASP A 154 8.91 -11.92 -1.94
N PRO A 155 8.15 -11.15 -1.15
CA PRO A 155 7.76 -9.76 -1.47
C PRO A 155 8.94 -8.83 -1.75
N VAL A 156 10.02 -8.91 -0.97
CA VAL A 156 11.21 -8.06 -1.18
C VAL A 156 11.88 -8.41 -2.50
N VAL A 157 12.00 -9.71 -2.82
CA VAL A 157 12.53 -10.19 -4.11
C VAL A 157 11.61 -9.81 -5.26
N ALA A 158 10.28 -9.88 -5.09
CA ALA A 158 9.30 -9.45 -6.09
C ALA A 158 9.45 -7.95 -6.40
N CYS A 159 9.69 -7.12 -5.40
CA CYS A 159 9.96 -5.69 -5.56
C CYS A 159 11.26 -5.42 -6.36
N GLU A 160 12.32 -6.19 -6.12
CA GLU A 160 13.56 -6.07 -6.91
C GLU A 160 13.33 -6.33 -8.41
N LYS A 161 12.38 -7.23 -8.76
CA LYS A 161 12.02 -7.49 -10.16
C LYS A 161 11.39 -6.28 -10.84
N ILE A 162 10.66 -5.42 -10.09
CA ILE A 162 10.15 -4.16 -10.62
C ILE A 162 11.32 -3.31 -11.14
N ARG A 163 12.33 -3.08 -10.28
CA ARG A 163 13.49 -2.26 -10.63
C ARG A 163 14.25 -2.81 -11.83
N LEU A 164 14.41 -4.14 -11.90
CA LEU A 164 15.13 -4.78 -13.01
C LEU A 164 14.38 -4.72 -14.34
N ALA A 165 13.04 -4.64 -14.31
CA ALA A 165 12.20 -4.63 -15.51
C ALA A 165 11.83 -3.24 -16.02
N THR A 166 11.80 -2.23 -15.14
CA THR A 166 11.25 -0.89 -15.44
C THR A 166 12.19 0.27 -15.15
N ASP A 167 13.32 0.02 -14.49
CA ASP A 167 14.22 1.04 -13.91
C ASP A 167 13.53 1.97 -12.87
N GLN A 168 12.28 1.70 -12.48
CA GLN A 168 11.57 2.48 -11.48
C GLN A 168 12.05 2.15 -10.07
N ARG A 169 12.13 3.19 -9.22
CA ARG A 169 12.57 3.05 -7.82
C ARG A 169 11.38 2.73 -6.92
N PHE A 170 11.24 1.44 -6.63
CA PHE A 170 10.32 0.91 -5.64
C PHE A 170 11.08 0.39 -4.42
N SER A 171 10.42 0.36 -3.28
CA SER A 171 10.88 -0.34 -2.08
C SER A 171 9.76 -1.22 -1.54
N CYS A 172 10.13 -2.39 -1.05
CA CYS A 172 9.33 -3.24 -0.22
C CYS A 172 10.08 -3.42 1.11
N TYR A 173 9.44 -3.07 2.19
CA TYR A 173 9.98 -3.23 3.54
C TYR A 173 9.29 -4.41 4.19
N ASP A 174 10.07 -5.29 4.79
CA ASP A 174 9.63 -6.41 5.61
C ASP A 174 9.76 -6.03 7.08
N ARG A 175 8.68 -6.11 7.84
CA ARG A 175 8.67 -5.78 9.27
C ARG A 175 9.73 -6.55 10.07
N GLU A 176 9.93 -7.84 9.77
CA GLU A 176 10.88 -8.68 10.51
C GLU A 176 12.33 -8.29 10.20
N GLU A 177 12.64 -8.07 8.92
CA GLU A 177 13.98 -7.64 8.50
C GLU A 177 14.32 -6.24 9.00
N GLU A 178 13.32 -5.34 9.08
CA GLU A 178 13.48 -3.97 9.55
C GLU A 178 13.42 -3.81 11.08
N SER A 179 13.31 -4.89 11.83
CA SER A 179 13.09 -4.86 13.29
C SER A 179 14.09 -4.00 14.06
N ILE A 180 15.37 -4.04 13.71
CA ILE A 180 16.43 -3.24 14.34
C ILE A 180 16.32 -1.77 13.95
N GLY A 181 16.09 -1.48 12.66
CA GLY A 181 15.88 -0.13 12.15
C GLY A 181 14.64 0.53 12.78
N LEU A 182 13.58 -0.26 12.95
CA LEU A 182 12.33 0.16 13.56
C LEU A 182 12.48 0.52 15.05
N MET A 183 13.29 -0.24 15.80
CA MET A 183 13.62 0.09 17.20
C MET A 183 14.37 1.42 17.29
N ASN A 184 15.41 1.60 16.47
CA ASN A 184 16.19 2.83 16.44
C ASN A 184 15.33 4.05 16.03
N TYR A 185 14.44 3.88 15.05
CA TYR A 185 13.51 4.92 14.61
C TYR A 185 12.55 5.32 15.75
N ASN A 186 12.00 4.34 16.44
CA ASN A 186 11.10 4.58 17.56
C ASN A 186 11.81 5.35 18.70
N GLU A 187 13.05 4.98 19.03
CA GLU A 187 13.85 5.69 20.03
C GLU A 187 14.13 7.14 19.61
N MET A 188 14.46 7.38 18.35
CA MET A 188 14.83 8.68 17.84
C MET A 188 13.65 9.66 17.73
N TYR A 189 12.46 9.18 17.35
CA TYR A 189 11.31 10.04 17.05
C TYR A 189 10.23 10.06 18.13
N TYR A 190 10.17 9.04 19.01
CA TYR A 190 9.10 8.91 20.00
C TYR A 190 9.57 8.93 21.47
N ALA A 191 10.86 8.64 21.75
CA ALA A 191 11.38 8.66 23.11
C ALA A 191 11.72 10.07 23.62
N HIS A 192 11.86 11.06 22.72
CA HIS A 192 12.18 12.45 23.05
C HIS A 192 11.17 13.44 22.44
N PRO A 193 9.88 13.38 22.83
CA PRO A 193 8.87 14.28 22.27
C PRO A 193 8.96 15.74 22.76
N TYR A 194 9.92 16.09 23.64
CA TYR A 194 9.96 17.38 24.33
C TYR A 194 11.39 17.91 24.60
N ASP A 195 12.36 17.75 23.68
CA ASP A 195 13.60 18.55 23.74
C ASP A 195 13.55 19.73 22.80
#